data_40c9ca51957853123f50ef702ec34fb2
#
_entry.id   40c9ca51957853123f50ef702ec34fb2
#
_cell.length_a   1.000
_cell.length_b   1.000
_cell.length_c   1.000
_cell.angle_alpha   90.00
_cell.angle_beta   90.00
_cell.angle_gamma   90.00
#
_symmetry.space_group_name_H-M   'P 1'
#
loop_
_entity.id
_entity.type
_entity.pdbx_description
1 polymer ?
#
loop_
_entity_poly.entity_id
_entity_poly.type
_entity_poly.pdbx_seq_one_letter_code
_entity_poly.pdbx_strand_id
1 'polypeptide(L)'
;RPDAPVRAAWGAFGVGRTTLKMTNEDVPRMVNLLTGEGPERADRTLTVELFYPAQKPVQPTPIQSLLRDGQTPVTLWGQSAQDAPIAETAGDFPLVLISHGYPGNRFLMSHLAENLATKGYAVASIDHPDSTYDDQNIPEAVAVDRPRDIHFVLNALTALRTTGDHPALALLSTDRIGLVGYSMGGYGVLMAQGAQLAPPLLTQSPAAAQPLVQGYILDTDTPAHHP
;
A
#
# COMPACT_ATOMS: atom_id res chain seq x y z
N ARG A 1 20.13 -3.09 17.00
CA ARG A 1 21.44 -2.44 17.25
C ARG A 1 21.42 -1.84 18.63
N PRO A 2 22.56 -1.90 19.38
CA PRO A 2 22.65 -1.31 20.72
C PRO A 2 22.43 0.21 20.74
N ASP A 3 22.70 0.86 19.62
CA ASP A 3 22.57 2.30 19.37
C ASP A 3 21.24 2.70 18.70
N ALA A 4 20.32 1.75 18.53
CA ALA A 4 19.03 2.05 17.92
C ALA A 4 18.23 3.01 18.80
N PRO A 5 17.52 3.99 18.20
CA PRO A 5 16.66 4.88 18.94
C PRO A 5 15.63 4.11 19.79
N VAL A 6 15.28 4.63 20.96
CA VAL A 6 14.27 4.01 21.87
C VAL A 6 12.97 3.68 21.10
N ARG A 7 12.59 4.51 20.12
CA ARG A 7 11.40 4.29 19.29
C ARG A 7 11.51 3.11 18.33
N ALA A 8 12.71 2.59 18.07
CA ALA A 8 12.91 1.38 17.28
C ALA A 8 12.74 0.09 18.09
N ALA A 9 12.63 0.17 19.41
CA ALA A 9 12.29 -0.99 20.22
C ALA A 9 10.91 -1.55 19.87
N TRP A 10 10.76 -2.86 20.04
CA TRP A 10 9.46 -3.52 19.89
C TRP A 10 8.46 -3.06 20.94
N GLY A 11 7.18 -2.98 20.55
CA GLY A 11 6.09 -2.62 21.44
C GLY A 11 5.55 -3.80 22.27
N ALA A 12 4.40 -3.56 22.89
CA ALA A 12 3.78 -4.50 23.85
C ALA A 12 3.07 -5.68 23.17
N PHE A 13 2.57 -5.50 21.93
CA PHE A 13 1.77 -6.51 21.25
C PHE A 13 2.63 -7.56 20.53
N GLY A 14 2.06 -8.75 20.27
CA GLY A 14 2.49 -9.65 19.23
C GLY A 14 2.13 -9.10 17.85
N VAL A 15 2.51 -9.79 16.78
CA VAL A 15 2.16 -9.39 15.42
C VAL A 15 1.42 -10.53 14.72
N GLY A 16 0.20 -10.26 14.31
CA GLY A 16 -0.54 -11.05 13.35
C GLY A 16 -0.41 -10.47 11.94
N ARG A 17 -0.57 -11.28 10.93
CA ARG A 17 -0.71 -10.83 9.55
C ARG A 17 -1.74 -11.66 8.80
N THR A 18 -2.40 -11.05 7.83
CA THR A 18 -3.31 -11.73 6.92
C THR A 18 -3.21 -11.12 5.53
N THR A 19 -3.41 -11.94 4.51
CA THR A 19 -3.36 -11.49 3.12
C THR A 19 -4.77 -11.23 2.61
N LEU A 20 -5.01 -10.02 2.11
CA LEU A 20 -6.27 -9.61 1.50
C LEU A 20 -6.07 -9.42 0.00
N LYS A 21 -7.07 -9.82 -0.78
CA LYS A 21 -7.16 -9.53 -2.23
C LYS A 21 -8.38 -8.66 -2.46
N MET A 22 -8.18 -7.54 -3.14
CA MET A 22 -9.20 -6.54 -3.41
C MET A 22 -9.18 -6.22 -4.90
N THR A 23 -10.32 -6.35 -5.57
CA THR A 23 -10.44 -6.09 -7.01
C THR A 23 -11.18 -4.77 -7.23
N ASN A 24 -10.51 -3.86 -7.93
CA ASN A 24 -11.10 -2.64 -8.46
C ASN A 24 -11.56 -2.94 -9.89
N GLU A 25 -12.87 -3.09 -10.05
CA GLU A 25 -13.48 -3.60 -11.27
C GLU A 25 -13.54 -2.53 -12.36
N ASP A 26 -13.35 -2.96 -13.61
CA ASP A 26 -13.50 -2.13 -14.81
C ASP A 26 -12.83 -0.76 -14.71
N VAL A 27 -11.54 -0.72 -14.34
CA VAL A 27 -10.79 0.53 -14.24
C VAL A 27 -9.93 0.77 -15.49
N PRO A 28 -9.63 2.05 -15.84
CA PRO A 28 -8.68 2.35 -16.89
C PRO A 28 -7.30 1.73 -16.60
N ARG A 29 -6.75 1.02 -17.59
CA ARG A 29 -5.43 0.41 -17.57
C ARG A 29 -4.41 1.36 -18.14
N MET A 30 -3.68 2.06 -17.28
CA MET A 30 -2.76 3.12 -17.71
C MET A 30 -1.67 2.60 -18.65
N VAL A 31 -1.16 1.39 -18.42
CA VAL A 31 -0.20 0.74 -19.32
C VAL A 31 -0.76 0.63 -20.75
N ASN A 32 -1.97 0.10 -20.88
CA ASN A 32 -2.61 -0.12 -22.18
C ASN A 32 -2.95 1.21 -22.88
N LEU A 33 -3.35 2.23 -22.12
CA LEU A 33 -3.58 3.58 -22.66
C LEU A 33 -2.30 4.24 -23.17
N LEU A 34 -1.14 3.95 -22.55
CA LEU A 34 0.15 4.50 -22.98
C LEU A 34 0.76 3.72 -24.15
N THR A 35 0.60 2.40 -24.18
CA THR A 35 1.18 1.55 -25.24
C THR A 35 0.27 1.39 -26.44
N GLY A 36 -1.03 1.57 -26.29
CA GLY A 36 -2.04 1.26 -27.30
C GLY A 36 -2.28 -0.25 -27.45
N GLU A 37 -1.80 -1.08 -26.51
CA GLU A 37 -1.91 -2.54 -26.54
C GLU A 37 -2.89 -3.03 -25.46
N GLY A 38 -3.75 -4.00 -25.84
CA GLY A 38 -4.72 -4.60 -24.93
C GLY A 38 -5.96 -3.74 -24.65
N PRO A 39 -6.85 -4.20 -23.74
CA PRO A 39 -8.08 -3.47 -23.40
C PRO A 39 -7.75 -2.22 -22.59
N GLU A 40 -8.40 -1.10 -22.92
CA GLU A 40 -8.22 0.17 -22.20
C GLU A 40 -8.75 0.12 -20.76
N ARG A 41 -9.65 -0.81 -20.48
CA ARG A 41 -10.25 -1.03 -19.15
C ARG A 41 -10.18 -2.52 -18.80
N ALA A 42 -9.94 -2.81 -17.55
CA ALA A 42 -9.96 -4.17 -16.99
C ALA A 42 -10.01 -4.11 -15.46
N ASP A 43 -10.25 -5.25 -14.85
CA ASP A 43 -10.14 -5.42 -13.42
C ASP A 43 -8.68 -5.25 -12.96
N ARG A 44 -8.50 -4.57 -11.83
CA ARG A 44 -7.20 -4.38 -11.20
C ARG A 44 -7.23 -4.94 -9.78
N THR A 45 -6.67 -6.13 -9.60
CA THR A 45 -6.60 -6.80 -8.31
C THR A 45 -5.34 -6.41 -7.57
N LEU A 46 -5.49 -5.89 -6.36
CA LEU A 46 -4.39 -5.57 -5.46
C LEU A 46 -4.32 -6.61 -4.34
N THR A 47 -3.10 -7.05 -4.04
CA THR A 47 -2.82 -7.88 -2.87
C THR A 47 -2.27 -7.01 -1.75
N VAL A 48 -2.84 -7.12 -0.57
CA VAL A 48 -2.47 -6.34 0.60
C VAL A 48 -2.12 -7.30 1.74
N GLU A 49 -0.96 -7.12 2.35
CA GLU A 49 -0.64 -7.77 3.61
C GLU A 49 -1.02 -6.84 4.75
N LEU A 50 -1.99 -7.25 5.54
CA LEU A 50 -2.42 -6.52 6.74
C LEU A 50 -1.69 -7.09 7.95
N PHE A 51 -0.77 -6.30 8.52
CA PHE A 51 -0.15 -6.58 9.81
C PHE A 51 -0.96 -5.89 10.90
N TYR A 52 -1.17 -6.60 12.02
CA TYR A 52 -2.01 -6.08 13.12
C TYR A 52 -1.50 -6.53 14.48
N PRO A 53 -1.84 -5.80 15.55
CA PRO A 53 -1.56 -6.22 16.91
C PRO A 53 -2.22 -7.56 17.24
N ALA A 54 -1.43 -8.51 17.72
CA ALA A 54 -1.88 -9.86 18.09
C ALA A 54 -1.66 -10.13 19.56
N GLN A 55 -2.39 -11.12 20.09
CA GLN A 55 -2.19 -11.63 21.43
C GLN A 55 -0.82 -12.29 21.55
N LYS A 56 -0.13 -12.09 22.67
CA LYS A 56 1.10 -12.83 23.00
C LYS A 56 0.79 -14.08 23.80
N PRO A 57 1.61 -15.13 23.66
CA PRO A 57 2.78 -15.26 22.77
C PRO A 57 2.38 -15.52 21.31
N VAL A 58 3.20 -15.04 20.37
CA VAL A 58 3.06 -15.34 18.93
C VAL A 58 4.20 -16.27 18.51
N GLN A 59 3.87 -17.31 17.76
CA GLN A 59 4.84 -18.16 17.07
C GLN A 59 4.99 -17.66 15.63
N PRO A 60 6.11 -16.99 15.28
CA PRO A 60 6.28 -16.44 13.95
C PRO A 60 6.19 -17.51 12.86
N THR A 61 5.55 -17.18 11.75
CA THR A 61 5.47 -18.05 10.58
C THR A 61 6.26 -17.46 9.42
N PRO A 62 6.89 -18.31 8.57
CA PRO A 62 7.69 -17.83 7.45
C PRO A 62 6.82 -17.04 6.45
N ILE A 63 7.44 -16.06 5.82
CA ILE A 63 6.87 -15.29 4.72
C ILE A 63 7.54 -15.75 3.43
N GLN A 64 6.77 -16.24 2.47
CA GLN A 64 7.28 -16.57 1.14
C GLN A 64 7.28 -15.31 0.27
N SER A 65 8.40 -15.03 -0.36
CA SER A 65 8.59 -13.87 -1.22
C SER A 65 9.52 -14.19 -2.37
N LEU A 66 9.77 -13.22 -3.23
CA LEU A 66 10.76 -13.30 -4.29
C LEU A 66 11.90 -12.31 -4.03
N LEU A 67 13.09 -12.63 -4.52
CA LEU A 67 14.16 -11.66 -4.63
C LEU A 67 13.83 -10.64 -5.75
N ARG A 68 14.64 -9.59 -5.82
CA ARG A 68 14.45 -8.50 -6.79
C ARG A 68 14.53 -8.93 -8.26
N ASP A 69 15.05 -10.12 -8.54
CA ASP A 69 15.06 -10.71 -9.88
C ASP A 69 13.68 -11.21 -10.35
N GLY A 70 12.69 -11.21 -9.46
CA GLY A 70 11.32 -11.64 -9.74
C GLY A 70 11.15 -13.15 -9.95
N GLN A 71 12.19 -13.95 -9.74
CA GLN A 71 12.20 -15.39 -10.03
C GLN A 71 12.69 -16.23 -8.86
N THR A 72 13.66 -15.77 -8.10
CA THR A 72 14.28 -16.54 -7.02
C THR A 72 13.41 -16.49 -5.76
N PRO A 73 12.84 -17.63 -5.31
CA PRO A 73 12.08 -17.68 -4.07
C PRO A 73 12.97 -17.43 -2.86
N VAL A 74 12.46 -16.70 -1.87
CA VAL A 74 13.11 -16.44 -0.60
C VAL A 74 12.13 -16.58 0.55
N THR A 75 12.59 -17.15 1.65
CA THR A 75 11.84 -17.20 2.90
C THR A 75 12.32 -16.08 3.82
N LEU A 76 11.44 -15.18 4.17
CA LEU A 76 11.69 -14.11 5.14
C LEU A 76 11.21 -14.55 6.51
N TRP A 77 11.99 -14.24 7.55
CA TRP A 77 11.65 -14.50 8.94
C TRP A 77 11.51 -13.15 9.67
N GLY A 78 10.34 -12.93 10.24
CA GLY A 78 10.02 -11.77 11.05
C GLY A 78 9.45 -12.16 12.41
N GLN A 79 8.62 -11.29 12.97
CA GLN A 79 7.93 -11.49 14.24
C GLN A 79 6.46 -11.85 14.07
N SER A 80 5.94 -11.80 12.83
CA SER A 80 4.52 -12.00 12.55
C SER A 80 4.15 -13.47 12.35
N ALA A 81 2.94 -13.82 12.77
CA ALA A 81 2.33 -15.10 12.44
C ALA A 81 1.08 -14.90 11.56
N GLN A 82 0.89 -15.81 10.61
CA GLN A 82 -0.27 -15.85 9.75
C GLN A 82 -1.53 -16.08 10.60
N ASP A 83 -2.52 -15.23 10.43
CA ASP A 83 -3.85 -15.28 11.07
C ASP A 83 -3.81 -15.46 12.59
N ALA A 84 -2.80 -14.88 13.26
CA ALA A 84 -2.69 -14.93 14.71
C ALA A 84 -3.89 -14.23 15.37
N PRO A 85 -4.34 -14.70 16.55
CA PRO A 85 -5.44 -14.07 17.28
C PRO A 85 -5.16 -12.59 17.52
N ILE A 86 -6.13 -11.74 17.20
CA ILE A 86 -6.03 -10.30 17.39
C ILE A 86 -5.92 -9.95 18.88
N ALA A 87 -5.14 -8.93 19.21
CA ALA A 87 -5.02 -8.45 20.58
C ALA A 87 -6.34 -7.83 21.05
N GLU A 88 -6.73 -8.16 22.27
CA GLU A 88 -7.82 -7.47 22.93
C GLU A 88 -7.42 -6.03 23.24
N THR A 89 -8.27 -5.08 22.87
CA THR A 89 -8.03 -3.66 23.07
C THR A 89 -9.35 -2.93 23.36
N ALA A 90 -9.25 -1.78 24.04
CA ALA A 90 -10.41 -0.94 24.32
C ALA A 90 -10.79 -0.02 23.15
N GLY A 91 -10.06 -0.05 22.03
CA GLY A 91 -10.32 0.82 20.89
C GLY A 91 -9.71 0.30 19.60
N ASP A 92 -10.02 0.99 18.52
CA ASP A 92 -9.56 0.68 17.17
C ASP A 92 -8.07 1.00 16.98
N PHE A 93 -7.40 0.23 16.12
CA PHE A 93 -6.01 0.45 15.74
C PHE A 93 -5.90 1.53 14.65
N PRO A 94 -5.09 2.59 14.84
CA PRO A 94 -4.79 3.53 13.77
C PRO A 94 -4.20 2.79 12.57
N LEU A 95 -4.68 3.14 11.36
CA LEU A 95 -4.26 2.49 10.12
C LEU A 95 -3.06 3.20 9.52
N VAL A 96 -2.06 2.42 9.08
CA VAL A 96 -0.94 2.89 8.27
C VAL A 96 -0.93 2.13 6.95
N LEU A 97 -0.95 2.83 5.81
CA LEU A 97 -0.72 2.23 4.51
C LEU A 97 0.76 2.37 4.13
N ILE A 98 1.35 1.28 3.63
CA ILE A 98 2.72 1.26 3.12
C ILE A 98 2.69 1.01 1.61
N SER A 99 3.34 1.93 0.86
CA SER A 99 3.57 1.84 -0.58
C SER A 99 5.06 1.62 -0.85
N HIS A 100 5.41 0.49 -1.47
CA HIS A 100 6.79 0.10 -1.77
C HIS A 100 7.40 0.88 -2.95
N GLY A 101 8.72 0.73 -3.16
CA GLY A 101 9.45 1.30 -4.30
C GLY A 101 9.16 0.57 -5.62
N TYR A 102 9.89 0.96 -6.69
CA TYR A 102 9.79 0.32 -8.01
C TYR A 102 11.14 -0.32 -8.40
N PRO A 103 11.18 -1.64 -8.70
CA PRO A 103 10.19 -2.60 -8.28
C PRO A 103 10.28 -2.92 -6.78
N GLY A 104 9.21 -3.47 -6.23
CA GLY A 104 9.15 -3.87 -4.83
C GLY A 104 8.06 -4.91 -4.59
N ASN A 105 7.71 -5.14 -3.35
CA ASN A 105 6.53 -5.91 -2.98
C ASN A 105 6.04 -5.51 -1.57
N ARG A 106 4.89 -6.03 -1.17
CA ARG A 106 4.26 -5.77 0.14
C ARG A 106 5.13 -6.17 1.35
N PHE A 107 6.17 -6.97 1.15
CA PHE A 107 7.08 -7.38 2.23
C PHE A 107 8.38 -6.57 2.31
N LEU A 108 8.63 -5.67 1.34
CA LEU A 108 9.86 -4.87 1.29
C LEU A 108 10.12 -4.11 2.61
N MET A 109 9.07 -3.64 3.25
CA MET A 109 9.14 -2.88 4.49
C MET A 109 8.48 -3.63 5.67
N SER A 110 8.45 -4.97 5.63
CA SER A 110 7.83 -5.80 6.67
C SER A 110 8.39 -5.53 8.07
N HIS A 111 9.70 -5.27 8.19
CA HIS A 111 10.34 -4.90 9.46
C HIS A 111 9.74 -3.65 10.10
N LEU A 112 9.33 -2.65 9.30
CA LEU A 112 8.64 -1.46 9.79
C LEU A 112 7.19 -1.78 10.12
N ALA A 113 6.50 -2.52 9.24
CA ALA A 113 5.12 -2.92 9.45
C ALA A 113 4.95 -3.71 10.76
N GLU A 114 5.80 -4.71 10.99
CA GLU A 114 5.81 -5.50 12.21
C GLU A 114 6.11 -4.63 13.45
N ASN A 115 7.09 -3.74 13.37
CA ASN A 115 7.43 -2.85 14.49
C ASN A 115 6.26 -1.92 14.85
N LEU A 116 5.57 -1.35 13.86
CA LEU A 116 4.37 -0.54 14.08
C LEU A 116 3.23 -1.37 14.68
N ALA A 117 3.01 -2.59 14.19
CA ALA A 117 1.97 -3.47 14.72
C ALA A 117 2.19 -3.81 16.20
N THR A 118 3.46 -4.02 16.64
CA THR A 118 3.74 -4.21 18.07
C THR A 118 3.38 -3.01 18.94
N LYS A 119 3.21 -1.83 18.35
CA LYS A 119 2.89 -0.56 19.01
C LYS A 119 1.41 -0.18 18.93
N GLY A 120 0.58 -1.05 18.40
CA GLY A 120 -0.85 -0.82 18.34
C GLY A 120 -1.36 -0.20 17.04
N TYR A 121 -0.58 -0.24 15.95
CA TYR A 121 -1.04 0.16 14.62
C TYR A 121 -1.46 -1.06 13.80
N ALA A 122 -2.50 -0.92 12.99
CA ALA A 122 -2.73 -1.81 11.86
C ALA A 122 -1.99 -1.27 10.64
N VAL A 123 -1.30 -2.14 9.89
CA VAL A 123 -0.46 -1.70 8.77
C VAL A 123 -0.83 -2.48 7.53
N ALA A 124 -1.37 -1.80 6.52
CA ALA A 124 -1.71 -2.36 5.22
C ALA A 124 -0.56 -2.10 4.23
N SER A 125 0.20 -3.13 3.88
CA SER A 125 1.29 -3.06 2.92
C SER A 125 0.82 -3.58 1.56
N ILE A 126 0.90 -2.74 0.53
CA ILE A 126 0.25 -2.94 -0.76
C ILE A 126 1.25 -3.54 -1.75
N ASP A 127 0.85 -4.60 -2.50
CA ASP A 127 1.45 -4.92 -3.80
C ASP A 127 0.74 -4.08 -4.86
N HIS A 128 1.50 -3.20 -5.50
CA HIS A 128 1.00 -2.45 -6.64
C HIS A 128 1.22 -3.28 -7.91
N PRO A 129 0.16 -3.71 -8.63
CA PRO A 129 0.30 -4.35 -9.92
C PRO A 129 1.16 -3.52 -10.88
N ASP A 130 1.81 -4.17 -11.83
CA ASP A 130 2.74 -3.55 -12.77
C ASP A 130 4.03 -2.99 -12.14
N SER A 131 4.26 -3.27 -10.83
CA SER A 131 5.34 -2.65 -10.05
C SER A 131 5.99 -3.60 -9.02
N THR A 132 5.66 -4.89 -9.06
CA THR A 132 6.24 -5.90 -8.18
C THR A 132 7.54 -6.48 -8.76
N TYR A 133 8.20 -7.39 -8.03
CA TYR A 133 9.43 -8.00 -8.51
C TYR A 133 9.21 -8.89 -9.74
N ASP A 134 8.07 -9.54 -9.83
CA ASP A 134 7.66 -10.48 -10.88
C ASP A 134 6.66 -9.88 -11.89
N ASP A 135 6.18 -8.66 -11.65
CA ASP A 135 5.23 -7.96 -12.49
C ASP A 135 5.65 -6.50 -12.64
N GLN A 136 6.46 -6.21 -13.65
CA GLN A 136 7.01 -4.88 -13.90
C GLN A 136 6.54 -4.34 -15.24
N ASN A 137 6.16 -3.08 -15.26
CA ASN A 137 5.76 -2.38 -16.47
C ASN A 137 6.35 -0.96 -16.51
N ILE A 138 5.95 -0.15 -17.50
CA ILE A 138 6.51 1.19 -17.70
C ILE A 138 6.28 2.09 -16.48
N PRO A 139 7.34 2.75 -15.96
CA PRO A 139 7.24 3.56 -14.73
C PRO A 139 6.23 4.70 -14.80
N GLU A 140 5.98 5.25 -15.99
CA GLU A 140 5.02 6.32 -16.23
C GLU A 140 3.59 5.87 -15.92
N ALA A 141 3.22 4.66 -16.33
CA ALA A 141 1.92 4.07 -16.01
C ALA A 141 1.78 3.83 -14.51
N VAL A 142 2.82 3.23 -13.92
CA VAL A 142 2.86 2.96 -12.48
C VAL A 142 2.74 4.24 -11.66
N ALA A 143 3.34 5.35 -12.10
CA ALA A 143 3.25 6.63 -11.41
C ALA A 143 1.81 7.15 -11.33
N VAL A 144 1.01 6.97 -12.38
CA VAL A 144 -0.40 7.39 -12.39
C VAL A 144 -1.28 6.43 -11.59
N ASP A 145 -1.03 5.12 -11.67
CA ASP A 145 -1.86 4.13 -11.00
C ASP A 145 -1.62 4.09 -9.48
N ARG A 146 -0.41 4.38 -8.98
CA ARG A 146 -0.08 4.28 -7.56
C ARG A 146 -0.98 5.08 -6.61
N PRO A 147 -1.21 6.38 -6.81
CA PRO A 147 -2.12 7.13 -5.93
C PRO A 147 -3.55 6.60 -6.01
N ARG A 148 -3.98 6.11 -7.18
CA ARG A 148 -5.30 5.48 -7.36
C ARG A 148 -5.42 4.17 -6.59
N ASP A 149 -4.37 3.34 -6.61
CA ASP A 149 -4.29 2.11 -5.82
C ASP A 149 -4.39 2.41 -4.31
N ILE A 150 -3.68 3.45 -3.83
CA ILE A 150 -3.71 3.86 -2.42
C ILE A 150 -5.13 4.25 -2.01
N HIS A 151 -5.81 5.09 -2.79
CA HIS A 151 -7.19 5.49 -2.53
C HIS A 151 -8.15 4.30 -2.58
N PHE A 152 -8.00 3.43 -3.57
CA PHE A 152 -8.83 2.23 -3.69
C PHE A 152 -8.69 1.32 -2.46
N VAL A 153 -7.46 1.00 -2.05
CA VAL A 153 -7.20 0.15 -0.87
C VAL A 153 -7.78 0.78 0.39
N LEU A 154 -7.64 2.10 0.58
CA LEU A 154 -8.20 2.79 1.72
C LEU A 154 -9.74 2.66 1.76
N ASN A 155 -10.39 2.90 0.63
CA ASN A 155 -11.85 2.79 0.52
C ASN A 155 -12.33 1.33 0.72
N ALA A 156 -11.62 0.37 0.14
CA ALA A 156 -11.94 -1.06 0.29
C ALA A 156 -11.77 -1.52 1.75
N LEU A 157 -10.69 -1.14 2.44
CA LEU A 157 -10.50 -1.45 3.86
C LEU A 157 -11.59 -0.81 4.73
N THR A 158 -12.02 0.41 4.40
CA THR A 158 -13.11 1.08 5.10
C THR A 158 -14.43 0.32 4.95
N ALA A 159 -14.73 -0.16 3.75
CA ALA A 159 -15.92 -0.98 3.49
C ALA A 159 -15.83 -2.34 4.20
N LEU A 160 -14.67 -3.00 4.13
CA LEU A 160 -14.44 -4.31 4.76
C LEU A 160 -14.45 -4.26 6.30
N ARG A 161 -14.33 -3.09 6.91
CA ARG A 161 -14.47 -2.93 8.36
C ARG A 161 -15.81 -3.48 8.89
N THR A 162 -16.88 -3.34 8.11
CA THR A 162 -18.24 -3.76 8.50
C THR A 162 -18.66 -5.10 7.90
N THR A 163 -18.02 -5.51 6.80
CA THR A 163 -18.47 -6.68 6.01
C THR A 163 -17.38 -7.75 5.88
N GLY A 164 -16.15 -7.45 6.30
CA GLY A 164 -15.01 -8.35 6.13
C GLY A 164 -15.03 -9.50 7.13
N ASP A 165 -14.56 -10.66 6.67
CA ASP A 165 -14.58 -11.91 7.44
C ASP A 165 -13.44 -12.00 8.47
N HIS A 166 -12.39 -11.20 8.33
CA HIS A 166 -11.24 -11.26 9.24
C HIS A 166 -11.43 -10.31 10.43
N PRO A 167 -11.28 -10.78 11.70
CA PRO A 167 -11.54 -9.96 12.89
C PRO A 167 -10.73 -8.67 12.98
N ALA A 168 -9.50 -8.64 12.42
CA ALA A 168 -8.66 -7.44 12.43
C ALA A 168 -9.27 -6.29 11.64
N LEU A 169 -10.12 -6.55 10.64
CA LEU A 169 -10.78 -5.51 9.84
C LEU A 169 -11.76 -4.69 10.67
N ALA A 170 -12.49 -5.31 11.58
CA ALA A 170 -13.46 -4.63 12.44
C ALA A 170 -12.80 -3.60 13.40
N LEU A 171 -11.51 -3.77 13.69
CA LEU A 171 -10.74 -2.90 14.60
C LEU A 171 -9.87 -1.87 13.88
N LEU A 172 -10.02 -1.67 12.57
CA LEU A 172 -9.31 -0.63 11.85
C LEU A 172 -9.91 0.75 12.16
N SER A 173 -9.08 1.70 12.56
CA SER A 173 -9.48 3.11 12.61
C SER A 173 -9.30 3.72 11.22
N THR A 174 -10.39 4.16 10.62
CA THR A 174 -10.41 4.79 9.29
C THR A 174 -10.46 6.32 9.36
N ASP A 175 -10.47 6.90 10.54
CA ASP A 175 -10.38 8.34 10.84
C ASP A 175 -8.96 8.76 11.27
N ARG A 176 -8.08 7.80 11.57
CA ARG A 176 -6.68 8.01 11.94
C ARG A 176 -5.77 7.20 11.03
N ILE A 177 -5.39 7.80 9.91
CA ILE A 177 -4.65 7.15 8.83
C ILE A 177 -3.30 7.81 8.63
N GLY A 178 -2.25 6.98 8.56
CA GLY A 178 -0.92 7.38 8.16
C GLY A 178 -0.54 6.76 6.81
N LEU A 179 0.27 7.47 6.02
CA LEU A 179 0.82 6.95 4.78
C LEU A 179 2.34 6.91 4.87
N VAL A 180 2.94 5.81 4.47
CA VAL A 180 4.38 5.62 4.38
C VAL A 180 4.73 5.17 2.97
N GLY A 181 5.68 5.86 2.34
CA GLY A 181 6.13 5.52 1.00
C GLY A 181 7.65 5.47 0.90
N TYR A 182 8.16 4.47 0.17
CA TYR A 182 9.58 4.35 -0.15
C TYR A 182 9.81 4.55 -1.64
N SER A 183 10.78 5.41 -2.04
CA SER A 183 11.12 5.68 -3.44
C SER A 183 9.87 6.10 -4.24
N MET A 184 9.48 5.40 -5.30
CA MET A 184 8.24 5.65 -6.05
C MET A 184 6.99 5.55 -5.17
N GLY A 185 7.01 4.73 -4.09
CA GLY A 185 5.95 4.74 -3.09
C GLY A 185 5.84 6.08 -2.35
N GLY A 186 6.98 6.76 -2.10
CA GLY A 186 7.00 8.12 -1.55
C GLY A 186 6.29 9.13 -2.46
N TYR A 187 6.57 9.07 -3.76
CA TYR A 187 5.83 9.83 -4.75
C TYR A 187 4.32 9.50 -4.68
N GLY A 188 3.96 8.21 -4.71
CA GLY A 188 2.56 7.77 -4.67
C GLY A 188 1.78 8.30 -3.48
N VAL A 189 2.38 8.28 -2.27
CA VAL A 189 1.70 8.80 -1.07
C VAL A 189 1.58 10.33 -1.06
N LEU A 190 2.55 11.07 -1.63
CA LEU A 190 2.42 12.52 -1.80
C LEU A 190 1.28 12.88 -2.76
N MET A 191 1.21 12.18 -3.90
CA MET A 191 0.14 12.36 -4.88
C MET A 191 -1.23 12.01 -4.30
N ALA A 192 -1.33 10.92 -3.53
CA ALA A 192 -2.57 10.53 -2.86
C ALA A 192 -3.03 11.54 -1.79
N GLN A 193 -2.13 12.38 -1.29
CA GLN A 193 -2.44 13.47 -0.35
C GLN A 193 -2.71 14.82 -1.05
N GLY A 194 -2.81 14.83 -2.39
CA GLY A 194 -3.14 16.04 -3.15
C GLY A 194 -1.94 16.82 -3.67
N ALA A 195 -0.71 16.23 -3.64
CA ALA A 195 0.40 16.81 -4.40
C ALA A 195 0.06 16.81 -5.90
N GLN A 196 0.59 17.78 -6.63
CA GLN A 196 0.24 18.02 -8.02
C GLN A 196 1.47 18.00 -8.93
N LEU A 197 1.26 17.67 -10.19
CA LEU A 197 2.28 17.62 -11.24
C LEU A 197 2.32 18.95 -12.02
N ALA A 198 3.49 19.27 -12.56
CA ALA A 198 3.65 20.46 -13.38
C ALA A 198 2.84 20.35 -14.69
N PRO A 199 2.14 21.41 -15.13
CA PRO A 199 1.29 21.41 -16.31
C PRO A 199 1.89 20.84 -17.60
N PRO A 200 3.21 21.01 -17.91
CA PRO A 200 3.81 20.45 -19.11
C PRO A 200 3.69 18.92 -19.22
N LEU A 201 3.56 18.20 -18.10
CA LEU A 201 3.39 16.75 -18.13
C LEU A 201 2.08 16.31 -18.78
N LEU A 202 1.03 17.12 -18.70
CA LEU A 202 -0.23 16.82 -19.39
C LEU A 202 -0.05 16.77 -20.90
N THR A 203 0.61 17.77 -21.47
CA THR A 203 0.80 17.89 -22.93
C THR A 203 1.80 16.86 -23.47
N GLN A 204 2.66 16.31 -22.61
CA GLN A 204 3.59 15.24 -22.96
C GLN A 204 2.95 13.85 -22.87
N SER A 205 1.77 13.74 -22.26
CA SER A 205 1.06 12.47 -22.13
C SER A 205 0.26 12.16 -23.41
N PRO A 206 0.17 10.89 -23.83
CA PRO A 206 -0.73 10.48 -24.91
C PRO A 206 -2.17 10.92 -24.67
N ALA A 207 -2.90 11.27 -25.73
CA ALA A 207 -4.25 11.81 -25.62
C ALA A 207 -5.20 10.91 -24.82
N ALA A 208 -5.11 9.60 -24.97
CA ALA A 208 -5.93 8.62 -24.24
C ALA A 208 -5.65 8.62 -22.71
N ALA A 209 -4.44 9.01 -22.30
CA ALA A 209 -4.04 9.06 -20.90
C ALA A 209 -4.30 10.43 -20.24
N GLN A 210 -4.47 11.49 -21.03
CA GLN A 210 -4.63 12.86 -20.53
C GLN A 210 -5.77 13.03 -19.51
N PRO A 211 -6.97 12.42 -19.66
CA PRO A 211 -8.04 12.55 -18.69
C PRO A 211 -7.65 12.01 -17.29
N LEU A 212 -6.80 10.99 -17.22
CA LEU A 212 -6.31 10.42 -15.97
C LEU A 212 -5.21 11.28 -15.34
N VAL A 213 -4.32 11.82 -16.16
CA VAL A 213 -3.23 12.69 -15.72
C VAL A 213 -3.76 14.06 -15.30
N GLN A 214 -4.81 14.58 -15.96
CA GLN A 214 -5.43 15.90 -15.66
C GLN A 214 -5.79 16.04 -14.18
N GLY A 215 -6.29 14.98 -13.53
CA GLY A 215 -6.64 15.01 -12.11
C GLY A 215 -5.46 15.26 -11.17
N TYR A 216 -4.22 15.14 -11.65
CA TYR A 216 -2.99 15.37 -10.88
C TYR A 216 -2.21 16.62 -11.33
N ILE A 217 -2.70 17.36 -12.32
CA ILE A 217 -2.01 18.57 -12.81
C ILE A 217 -2.32 19.76 -11.91
N LEU A 218 -1.29 20.52 -11.61
CA LEU A 218 -1.43 21.79 -10.88
C LEU A 218 -2.34 22.74 -11.65
N ASP A 219 -3.45 23.12 -11.03
CA ASP A 219 -4.27 24.22 -11.53
C ASP A 219 -3.62 25.54 -11.14
N THR A 220 -2.98 26.18 -12.11
CA THR A 220 -2.28 27.45 -11.90
C THR A 220 -3.23 28.64 -11.72
N ASP A 221 -4.52 28.47 -12.00
CA ASP A 221 -5.53 29.51 -11.90
C ASP A 221 -6.27 29.51 -10.56
N THR A 222 -6.12 28.44 -9.77
CA THR A 222 -6.68 28.37 -8.41
C THR A 222 -5.64 28.87 -7.40
N PRO A 223 -5.94 29.93 -6.61
CA PRO A 223 -5.05 30.36 -5.54
C PRO A 223 -4.78 29.21 -4.58
N ALA A 224 -3.50 28.97 -4.29
CA ALA A 224 -3.11 27.95 -3.32
C ALA A 224 -3.80 28.21 -1.98
N HIS A 225 -4.82 27.43 -1.66
CA HIS A 225 -5.34 27.36 -0.31
C HIS A 225 -4.35 26.54 0.50
N HIS A 226 -3.43 27.21 1.17
CA HIS A 226 -2.69 26.58 2.27
C HIS A 226 -3.68 26.36 3.43
N PRO A 227 -3.77 25.14 3.97
CA PRO A 227 -4.50 24.89 5.22
C PRO A 227 -3.82 25.54 6.41
#